data_1c7b93b62156f109492720dd71a10f19
#
_entry.id   1c7b93b62156f109492720dd71a10f19
#
_cell.length_a   1.000
_cell.length_b   1.000
_cell.length_c   1.000
_cell.angle_alpha   90.00
_cell.angle_beta   90.00
_cell.angle_gamma   90.00
#
_symmetry.space_group_name_H-M   'P 1'
#
loop_
_entity.id
_entity.type
_entity.pdbx_description
1 polymer ?
#
loop_
_entity_poly.entity_id
_entity_poly.type
_entity_poly.pdbx_seq_one_letter_code
_entity_poly.pdbx_strand_id
1 'polypeptide(L)'
;MTRLFTSFCAFVIATGAFAQAGYRPAPENLLSRSQFADCRFGIFLHWGLYAMLAQGEWAMTNHNLNYREYEKLAGGFYPSKFDADAWAEAFRQAGARYVCFTTRHHDGFSMFQIGRASCR
;
A
#
# COMPACT_ATOMS: atom_id res chain seq x y z
N MET A 1 -2.91 32.18 -37.61
CA MET A 1 -2.49 30.95 -36.91
C MET A 1 -2.93 30.89 -35.46
N THR A 2 -3.04 31.97 -34.73
CA THR A 2 -3.38 32.04 -33.30
C THR A 2 -4.81 31.60 -32.94
N ARG A 3 -5.79 31.80 -33.83
CA ARG A 3 -7.20 31.43 -33.54
C ARG A 3 -7.51 29.93 -33.60
N LEU A 4 -6.77 29.16 -34.41
CA LEU A 4 -6.94 27.70 -34.46
C LEU A 4 -6.38 27.00 -33.21
N PHE A 5 -5.32 27.52 -32.61
CA PHE A 5 -4.68 26.93 -31.43
C PHE A 5 -5.55 27.09 -30.17
N THR A 6 -6.22 28.25 -30.01
CA THR A 6 -7.14 28.48 -28.90
C THR A 6 -8.40 27.63 -28.95
N SER A 7 -8.93 27.37 -30.15
CA SER A 7 -10.08 26.46 -30.31
C SER A 7 -9.71 25.00 -30.01
N PHE A 8 -8.51 24.55 -30.37
CA PHE A 8 -8.06 23.19 -30.08
C PHE A 8 -7.83 22.94 -28.57
N CYS A 9 -7.22 23.89 -27.89
CA CYS A 9 -7.03 23.82 -26.45
C CYS A 9 -8.36 23.82 -25.67
N ALA A 10 -9.34 24.63 -26.11
CA ALA A 10 -10.66 24.66 -25.49
C ALA A 10 -11.43 23.33 -25.68
N PHE A 11 -11.25 22.68 -26.83
CA PHE A 11 -11.88 21.37 -27.09
C PHE A 11 -11.28 20.25 -26.26
N VAL A 12 -9.95 20.22 -26.05
CA VAL A 12 -9.27 19.22 -25.23
C VAL A 12 -9.62 19.38 -23.74
N ILE A 13 -9.77 20.61 -23.27
CA ILE A 13 -10.19 20.89 -21.87
C ILE A 13 -11.65 20.44 -21.66
N ALA A 14 -12.54 20.65 -22.62
CA ALA A 14 -13.93 20.24 -22.53
C ALA A 14 -14.09 18.70 -22.50
N THR A 15 -13.30 17.95 -23.28
CA THR A 15 -13.35 16.48 -23.27
C THR A 15 -12.78 15.89 -21.97
N GLY A 16 -11.79 16.52 -21.34
CA GLY A 16 -11.27 16.11 -20.04
C GLY A 16 -12.26 16.30 -18.89
N ALA A 17 -13.11 17.32 -18.97
CA ALA A 17 -14.14 17.58 -17.94
C ALA A 17 -15.28 16.54 -17.98
N PHE A 18 -15.60 15.98 -19.14
CA PHE A 18 -16.64 14.93 -19.27
C PHE A 18 -16.21 13.57 -18.75
N ALA A 19 -14.91 13.26 -18.70
CA ALA A 19 -14.40 11.99 -18.20
C ALA A 19 -14.56 11.83 -16.66
N GLN A 20 -14.70 12.93 -15.93
CA GLN A 20 -14.91 12.91 -14.48
C GLN A 20 -16.39 13.01 -14.06
N ALA A 21 -17.29 13.37 -14.94
CA ALA A 21 -18.70 13.63 -14.64
C ALA A 21 -19.54 12.36 -14.43
N GLY A 22 -18.98 11.17 -14.58
CA GLY A 22 -19.75 9.91 -14.57
C GLY A 22 -19.64 9.03 -13.33
N TYR A 23 -18.59 9.18 -12.51
CA TYR A 23 -18.42 8.30 -11.36
C TYR A 23 -19.30 8.75 -10.19
N ARG A 24 -20.27 7.91 -9.84
CA ARG A 24 -21.05 8.03 -8.60
C ARG A 24 -20.72 6.85 -7.70
N PRO A 25 -20.16 7.10 -6.50
CA PRO A 25 -19.88 6.02 -5.57
C PRO A 25 -21.17 5.26 -5.21
N ALA A 26 -21.09 3.95 -5.13
CA ALA A 26 -22.19 3.14 -4.58
C ALA A 26 -22.44 3.50 -3.10
N PRO A 27 -23.67 3.34 -2.58
CA PRO A 27 -23.99 3.62 -1.18
C PRO A 27 -23.06 2.92 -0.19
N GLU A 28 -22.69 1.65 -0.47
CA GLU A 28 -21.78 0.85 0.34
C GLU A 28 -20.37 1.46 0.37
N ASN A 29 -19.92 2.05 -0.73
CA ASN A 29 -18.63 2.71 -0.81
C ASN A 29 -18.64 4.02 0.00
N LEU A 30 -19.72 4.77 -0.03
CA LEU A 30 -19.89 5.98 0.79
C LEU A 30 -19.89 5.63 2.29
N LEU A 31 -20.59 4.56 2.66
CA LEU A 31 -20.61 4.05 4.03
C LEU A 31 -19.21 3.64 4.49
N SER A 32 -18.49 2.86 3.67
CA SER A 32 -17.12 2.43 3.99
C SER A 32 -16.16 3.60 4.16
N ARG A 33 -16.29 4.64 3.32
CA ARG A 33 -15.48 5.86 3.45
C ARG A 33 -15.79 6.61 4.74
N SER A 34 -17.07 6.72 5.13
CA SER A 34 -17.47 7.35 6.38
C SER A 34 -16.91 6.57 7.58
N GLN A 35 -17.06 5.25 7.59
CA GLN A 35 -16.52 4.39 8.63
C GLN A 35 -15.00 4.52 8.76
N PHE A 36 -14.29 4.57 7.60
CA PHE A 36 -12.85 4.78 7.61
C PHE A 36 -12.45 6.16 8.13
N ALA A 37 -13.20 7.20 7.79
CA ALA A 37 -12.96 8.55 8.29
C ALA A 37 -13.11 8.64 9.82
N ASP A 38 -13.95 7.80 10.43
CA ASP A 38 -14.12 7.71 11.88
C ASP A 38 -12.97 6.92 12.56
N CYS A 39 -12.22 6.13 11.79
CA CYS A 39 -11.05 5.40 12.26
C CYS A 39 -9.81 6.31 12.25
N ARG A 40 -9.78 7.31 13.12
CA ARG A 40 -8.81 8.43 13.10
C ARG A 40 -7.36 8.03 13.39
N PHE A 41 -7.14 6.88 14.02
CA PHE A 41 -5.80 6.39 14.36
C PHE A 41 -5.61 4.96 13.88
N GLY A 42 -4.53 4.74 13.14
CA GLY A 42 -4.12 3.43 12.64
C GLY A 42 -2.62 3.24 12.73
N ILE A 43 -2.21 1.98 12.62
CA ILE A 43 -0.80 1.59 12.54
C ILE A 43 -0.45 1.34 11.08
N PHE A 44 0.62 1.97 10.60
CA PHE A 44 1.23 1.61 9.33
C PHE A 44 2.45 0.72 9.61
N LEU A 45 2.44 -0.50 9.07
CA LEU A 45 3.44 -1.51 9.38
C LEU A 45 4.23 -1.90 8.13
N HIS A 46 5.54 -1.65 8.17
CA HIS A 46 6.51 -2.17 7.22
C HIS A 46 7.21 -3.39 7.81
N TRP A 47 7.08 -4.54 7.16
CA TRP A 47 7.74 -5.76 7.57
C TRP A 47 8.01 -6.66 6.37
N GLY A 48 9.24 -7.15 6.25
CA GLY A 48 9.72 -7.94 5.12
C GLY A 48 11.18 -8.31 5.30
N LEU A 49 11.85 -8.72 4.23
CA LEU A 49 13.28 -9.10 4.27
C LEU A 49 14.17 -7.98 4.80
N TYR A 50 13.85 -6.74 4.50
CA TYR A 50 14.58 -5.56 4.97
C TYR A 50 14.63 -5.46 6.50
N ALA A 51 13.65 -6.03 7.20
CA ALA A 51 13.64 -6.04 8.67
C ALA A 51 14.83 -6.83 9.26
N MET A 52 15.36 -7.82 8.52
CA MET A 52 16.54 -8.58 8.94
C MET A 52 17.81 -7.72 8.98
N LEU A 53 17.87 -6.70 8.12
CA LEU A 53 19.01 -5.79 8.03
C LEU A 53 18.97 -4.68 9.10
N ALA A 54 17.81 -4.44 9.73
CA ALA A 54 17.57 -3.39 10.72
C ALA A 54 17.96 -1.98 10.24
N GLN A 55 17.83 -1.68 8.94
CA GLN A 55 18.24 -0.42 8.30
C GLN A 55 17.09 0.25 7.51
N GLY A 56 15.86 -0.13 7.84
CA GLY A 56 14.65 0.38 7.19
C GLY A 56 14.29 -0.35 5.90
N GLU A 57 13.10 -0.06 5.41
CA GLU A 57 12.48 -0.73 4.27
C GLU A 57 13.15 -0.41 2.92
N TRP A 58 13.96 0.65 2.87
CA TRP A 58 14.73 1.05 1.69
C TRP A 58 16.16 0.49 1.66
N ALA A 59 16.52 -0.42 2.56
CA ALA A 59 17.86 -0.94 2.71
C ALA A 59 18.48 -1.45 1.39
N MET A 60 17.72 -2.21 0.59
CA MET A 60 18.19 -2.70 -0.71
C MET A 60 18.64 -1.57 -1.63
N THR A 61 17.83 -0.51 -1.74
CA THR A 61 18.12 0.65 -2.60
C THR A 61 19.23 1.52 -2.03
N ASN A 62 19.16 1.86 -0.73
CA ASN A 62 20.12 2.77 -0.09
C ASN A 62 21.54 2.22 -0.06
N HIS A 63 21.69 0.90 0.00
CA HIS A 63 23.00 0.23 -0.03
C HIS A 63 23.37 -0.33 -1.41
N ASN A 64 22.56 -0.04 -2.44
CA ASN A 64 22.77 -0.53 -3.80
C ASN A 64 23.01 -2.05 -3.87
N LEU A 65 22.23 -2.80 -3.09
CA LEU A 65 22.34 -4.25 -3.04
C LEU A 65 21.78 -4.87 -4.32
N ASN A 66 22.53 -5.83 -4.89
CA ASN A 66 22.04 -6.58 -6.02
C ASN A 66 20.83 -7.43 -5.60
N TYR A 67 19.75 -7.43 -6.39
CA TYR A 67 18.52 -8.14 -6.05
C TYR A 67 18.74 -9.66 -5.87
N ARG A 68 19.67 -10.27 -6.63
CA ARG A 68 20.01 -11.71 -6.50
C ARG A 68 20.72 -12.05 -5.21
N GLU A 69 21.49 -11.12 -4.66
CA GLU A 69 22.11 -11.27 -3.35
C GLU A 69 21.08 -11.00 -2.24
N TYR A 70 20.24 -9.99 -2.44
CA TYR A 70 19.19 -9.64 -1.51
C TYR A 70 18.13 -10.75 -1.36
N GLU A 71 17.71 -11.39 -2.44
CA GLU A 71 16.72 -12.48 -2.41
C GLU A 71 17.16 -13.67 -1.54
N LYS A 72 18.47 -13.89 -1.36
CA LYS A 72 19.00 -14.95 -0.49
C LYS A 72 18.60 -14.78 0.96
N LEU A 73 18.26 -13.57 1.38
CA LEU A 73 17.73 -13.28 2.72
C LEU A 73 16.42 -14.05 2.98
N ALA A 74 15.65 -14.38 1.94
CA ALA A 74 14.40 -15.13 2.08
C ALA A 74 14.61 -16.49 2.76
N GLY A 75 15.75 -17.15 2.53
CA GLY A 75 16.11 -18.42 3.18
C GLY A 75 16.34 -18.30 4.70
N GLY A 76 16.67 -17.10 5.17
CA GLY A 76 16.86 -16.80 6.60
C GLY A 76 15.67 -16.10 7.26
N PHE A 77 14.65 -15.71 6.49
CA PHE A 77 13.49 -15.02 7.02
C PHE A 77 12.54 -16.01 7.72
N TYR A 78 12.80 -16.22 8.99
CA TYR A 78 12.02 -17.13 9.83
C TYR A 78 11.58 -16.43 11.13
N PRO A 79 10.44 -15.75 11.13
CA PRO A 79 9.96 -14.98 12.28
C PRO A 79 9.33 -15.89 13.36
N SER A 80 10.15 -16.68 14.03
CA SER A 80 9.72 -17.69 15.01
C SER A 80 8.98 -17.15 16.24
N LYS A 81 9.13 -15.84 16.49
CA LYS A 81 8.46 -15.14 17.61
C LYS A 81 7.27 -14.32 17.19
N PHE A 82 6.86 -14.43 15.91
CA PHE A 82 5.69 -13.70 15.45
C PHE A 82 4.41 -14.30 16.03
N ASP A 83 3.65 -13.46 16.69
CA ASP A 83 2.34 -13.77 17.25
C ASP A 83 1.36 -12.69 16.79
N ALA A 84 0.49 -13.05 15.86
CA ALA A 84 -0.46 -12.13 15.26
C ALA A 84 -1.49 -11.60 16.28
N ASP A 85 -1.92 -12.43 17.21
CA ASP A 85 -2.90 -12.05 18.23
C ASP A 85 -2.29 -11.08 19.23
N ALA A 86 -1.05 -11.33 19.67
CA ALA A 86 -0.31 -10.43 20.56
C ALA A 86 -0.07 -9.06 19.89
N TRP A 87 0.25 -9.04 18.59
CA TRP A 87 0.41 -7.79 17.85
C TRP A 87 -0.90 -7.03 17.72
N ALA A 88 -1.98 -7.73 17.33
CA ALA A 88 -3.30 -7.12 17.18
C ALA A 88 -3.79 -6.53 18.52
N GLU A 89 -3.57 -7.23 19.62
CA GLU A 89 -3.93 -6.75 20.96
C GLU A 89 -3.10 -5.53 21.36
N ALA A 90 -1.80 -5.53 21.11
CA ALA A 90 -0.94 -4.37 21.38
C ALA A 90 -1.40 -3.13 20.58
N PHE A 91 -1.76 -3.29 19.30
CA PHE A 91 -2.27 -2.20 18.48
C PHE A 91 -3.63 -1.70 19.00
N ARG A 92 -4.50 -2.62 19.41
CA ARG A 92 -5.80 -2.29 19.98
C ARG A 92 -5.64 -1.50 21.30
N GLN A 93 -4.72 -1.92 22.18
CA GLN A 93 -4.41 -1.22 23.43
C GLN A 93 -3.81 0.17 23.21
N ALA A 94 -3.05 0.35 22.12
CA ALA A 94 -2.56 1.65 21.68
C ALA A 94 -3.67 2.56 21.11
N GLY A 95 -4.90 2.04 20.96
CA GLY A 95 -6.04 2.78 20.42
C GLY A 95 -6.17 2.74 18.91
N ALA A 96 -5.39 1.92 18.21
CA ALA A 96 -5.50 1.79 16.76
C ALA A 96 -6.84 1.15 16.37
N ARG A 97 -7.43 1.70 15.32
CA ARG A 97 -8.71 1.25 14.75
C ARG A 97 -8.53 0.44 13.46
N TYR A 98 -7.35 0.53 12.85
CA TYR A 98 -6.96 -0.25 11.68
C TYR A 98 -5.45 -0.43 11.61
N VAL A 99 -5.02 -1.42 10.82
CA VAL A 99 -3.63 -1.66 10.48
C VAL A 99 -3.50 -1.62 8.96
N CYS A 100 -2.52 -0.86 8.46
CA CYS A 100 -2.10 -0.89 7.08
C CYS A 100 -0.78 -1.65 6.99
N PHE A 101 -0.80 -2.84 6.41
CA PHE A 101 0.37 -3.69 6.31
C PHE A 101 0.91 -3.72 4.88
N THR A 102 2.19 -3.42 4.70
CA THR A 102 2.86 -3.55 3.41
C THR A 102 3.14 -5.00 3.11
N THR A 103 2.23 -5.66 2.44
CA THR A 103 2.38 -7.07 2.05
C THR A 103 3.43 -7.29 0.96
N ARG A 104 3.82 -6.24 0.26
CA ARG A 104 4.91 -6.17 -0.71
C ARG A 104 5.46 -4.76 -0.78
N HIS A 105 6.76 -4.59 -0.77
CA HIS A 105 7.44 -3.30 -0.90
C HIS A 105 8.26 -3.23 -2.20
N HIS A 106 9.08 -2.17 -2.38
CA HIS A 106 9.89 -1.93 -3.59
C HIS A 106 10.93 -3.04 -3.86
N ASP A 107 11.36 -3.76 -2.82
CA ASP A 107 12.28 -4.91 -2.93
C ASP A 107 11.67 -6.12 -3.65
N GLY A 108 10.34 -6.09 -3.89
CA GLY A 108 9.62 -7.12 -4.60
C GLY A 108 9.29 -8.37 -3.80
N PHE A 109 9.76 -8.49 -2.56
CA PHE A 109 9.42 -9.63 -1.70
C PHE A 109 7.94 -9.55 -1.26
N SER A 110 7.22 -10.65 -1.48
CA SER A 110 5.80 -10.77 -1.11
C SER A 110 5.66 -11.57 0.17
N MET A 111 4.99 -10.98 1.17
CA MET A 111 4.63 -11.63 2.43
C MET A 111 3.43 -12.59 2.30
N PHE A 112 2.96 -12.82 1.08
CA PHE A 112 1.83 -13.68 0.77
C PHE A 112 2.14 -14.54 -0.47
N GLN A 113 1.45 -15.68 -0.59
CA GLN A 113 1.57 -16.52 -1.79
C GLN A 113 0.66 -15.97 -2.90
N ILE A 114 1.27 -15.59 -4.03
CA ILE A 114 0.53 -15.18 -5.23
C ILE A 114 -0.30 -16.39 -5.72
N GLY A 115 -1.58 -16.18 -5.93
CA GLY A 115 -2.52 -17.23 -6.39
C GLY A 115 -3.25 -17.98 -5.28
N ARG A 116 -3.00 -17.69 -4.01
CA ARG A 116 -3.78 -18.22 -2.87
C ARG A 116 -4.53 -17.12 -2.10
N ALA A 117 -5.05 -16.14 -2.80
CA ALA A 117 -6.02 -15.20 -2.23
C ALA A 117 -7.34 -15.96 -2.03
N SER A 118 -7.42 -16.76 -0.98
CA SER A 118 -8.73 -17.20 -0.47
C SER A 118 -9.25 -16.07 0.41
N CYS A 119 -10.09 -15.22 -0.12
CA CYS A 119 -10.99 -14.45 0.71
C CYS A 119 -11.87 -15.45 1.46
N ARG A 120 -11.63 -15.64 2.74
CA ARG A 120 -12.58 -16.25 3.67
C ARG A 120 -13.26 -15.11 4.43
#